data_2cc802de5cd99d11725a1adeaf91cbc7
#
_entry.id   2cc802de5cd99d11725a1adeaf91cbc7
#
_cell.length_a   1.000
_cell.length_b   1.000
_cell.length_c   1.000
_cell.angle_alpha   90.00
_cell.angle_beta   90.00
_cell.angle_gamma   90.00
#
_symmetry.space_group_name_H-M   'P 1'
#
loop_
_entity.id
_entity.type
_entity.pdbx_description
1 polymer ?
#
loop_
_entity_poly.entity_id
_entity_poly.type
_entity_poly.pdbx_seq_one_letter_code
_entity_poly.pdbx_strand_id
1 'polypeptide(L)'
;DSEEMKSLKEALAEWERTNKELQEFIDNNDLHNTYLDMAGDMSLMSQCFCELQLNQRQLDENKRPVPTSRWDPKVVGIKPRSIFTTRLERMDSRYRINYAYLSNQWLDSTQMQTTLKPEDMRIAAVPYLAADTAVADLDRHVREARQQRVSRKNRPTRFIMSPRDFGGPYYADALWHSIFAGSIFEYAFTIIDDRLTRKRNSNIIGRVIYIHQEYLKQLYTQQGENKSKTMAQIQQEVFTDINRWLSNPDNAGQALISAVFTGLDGKEHKAWEIVEIESKANSQAQAEKTELQEISSIIFFAMGLDSKLIGNTPGDATSSGGTDLRERFLVKQIQFAPLQQLMLRPLEVISKFNGWDPHLVWQIDREVLTTLDNSKTGVTMG
;
A
#
# COMPACT_ATOMS: atom_id res chain seq x y z
N ASP A 1 -39.85 -47.99 12.15
CA ASP A 1 -38.94 -47.57 13.26
C ASP A 1 -37.48 -47.98 13.04
N SER A 2 -37.23 -49.17 12.45
CA SER A 2 -35.85 -49.68 12.30
C SER A 2 -35.06 -49.03 11.15
N GLU A 3 -35.70 -48.72 10.04
CA GLU A 3 -35.06 -48.10 8.86
C GLU A 3 -34.78 -46.61 9.05
N GLU A 4 -35.74 -45.88 9.64
CA GLU A 4 -35.54 -44.47 9.98
C GLU A 4 -34.44 -44.27 11.01
N MET A 5 -34.36 -45.09 12.04
CA MET A 5 -33.31 -45.06 13.04
C MET A 5 -31.93 -45.40 12.45
N LYS A 6 -31.88 -46.23 11.42
CA LYS A 6 -30.65 -46.59 10.73
C LYS A 6 -30.18 -45.45 9.86
N SER A 7 -31.08 -44.82 9.10
CA SER A 7 -30.77 -43.64 8.26
C SER A 7 -30.31 -42.45 9.11
N LEU A 8 -30.94 -42.21 10.25
CA LEU A 8 -30.51 -41.15 11.20
C LEU A 8 -29.13 -41.41 11.78
N LYS A 9 -28.78 -42.65 12.13
CA LYS A 9 -27.43 -43.01 12.61
C LYS A 9 -26.37 -42.85 11.52
N GLU A 10 -26.68 -43.22 10.28
CA GLU A 10 -25.80 -43.00 9.12
C GLU A 10 -25.57 -41.55 8.85
N ALA A 11 -26.64 -40.72 8.87
CA ALA A 11 -26.54 -39.27 8.70
C ALA A 11 -25.75 -38.60 9.82
N LEU A 12 -25.89 -39.04 11.09
CA LEU A 12 -25.12 -38.53 12.21
C LEU A 12 -23.65 -38.89 12.10
N ALA A 13 -23.34 -40.13 11.73
CA ALA A 13 -21.94 -40.58 11.56
C ALA A 13 -21.27 -39.83 10.39
N GLU A 14 -21.99 -39.54 9.32
CA GLU A 14 -21.48 -38.75 8.20
C GLU A 14 -21.23 -37.29 8.61
N TRP A 15 -22.14 -36.69 9.37
CA TRP A 15 -21.99 -35.35 9.92
C TRP A 15 -20.78 -35.24 10.87
N GLU A 16 -20.63 -36.21 11.80
CA GLU A 16 -19.47 -36.27 12.69
C GLU A 16 -18.15 -36.42 11.92
N ARG A 17 -18.13 -37.25 10.89
CA ARG A 17 -16.96 -37.44 10.03
C ARG A 17 -16.61 -36.15 9.29
N THR A 18 -17.59 -35.49 8.69
CA THR A 18 -17.40 -34.25 7.94
C THR A 18 -16.93 -33.12 8.82
N ASN A 19 -17.48 -33.00 10.02
CA ASN A 19 -17.03 -32.01 11.00
C ASN A 19 -15.60 -32.29 11.48
N LYS A 20 -15.23 -33.54 11.65
CA LYS A 20 -13.87 -33.90 12.01
C LYS A 20 -12.88 -33.56 10.89
N GLU A 21 -13.18 -33.89 9.66
CA GLU A 21 -12.36 -33.54 8.49
C GLU A 21 -12.21 -32.02 8.34
N LEU A 22 -13.28 -31.26 8.55
CA LEU A 22 -13.28 -29.80 8.51
C LEU A 22 -12.38 -29.23 9.63
N GLN A 23 -12.53 -29.74 10.86
CA GLN A 23 -11.70 -29.28 11.99
C GLN A 23 -10.22 -29.62 11.75
N GLU A 24 -9.89 -30.83 11.30
CA GLU A 24 -8.54 -31.21 10.93
C GLU A 24 -7.96 -30.29 9.82
N PHE A 25 -8.79 -29.87 8.86
CA PHE A 25 -8.36 -28.92 7.83
C PHE A 25 -8.06 -27.56 8.43
N ILE A 26 -8.90 -27.04 9.30
CA ILE A 26 -8.72 -25.75 9.99
C ILE A 26 -7.45 -25.79 10.85
N ASP A 27 -7.28 -26.85 11.64
CA ASP A 27 -6.15 -27.00 12.57
C ASP A 27 -4.80 -27.15 11.84
N ASN A 28 -4.80 -27.82 10.69
CA ASN A 28 -3.57 -28.06 9.91
C ASN A 28 -3.19 -26.92 8.98
N ASN A 29 -4.10 -25.98 8.74
CA ASN A 29 -3.86 -24.80 7.90
C ASN A 29 -4.00 -23.55 8.76
N ASP A 30 -2.97 -22.77 8.86
CA ASP A 30 -3.03 -21.46 9.49
C ASP A 30 -3.83 -20.50 8.59
N LEU A 31 -5.17 -20.66 8.64
CA LEU A 31 -6.08 -19.89 7.79
C LEU A 31 -5.97 -18.39 8.06
N HIS A 32 -5.77 -18.00 9.32
CA HIS A 32 -5.65 -16.59 9.67
C HIS A 32 -4.48 -15.91 8.93
N ASN A 33 -3.27 -16.44 9.09
CA ASN A 33 -2.10 -15.87 8.42
C ASN A 33 -2.15 -16.05 6.90
N THR A 34 -2.67 -17.19 6.41
CA THR A 34 -2.89 -17.39 4.97
C THR A 34 -3.76 -16.30 4.36
N TYR A 35 -4.83 -15.93 5.04
CA TYR A 35 -5.74 -14.89 4.55
C TYR A 35 -5.21 -13.48 4.76
N LEU A 36 -4.39 -13.22 5.77
CA LEU A 36 -3.67 -11.95 5.91
C LEU A 36 -2.70 -11.72 4.75
N ASP A 37 -1.94 -12.73 4.36
CA ASP A 37 -1.05 -12.63 3.20
C ASP A 37 -1.82 -12.41 1.89
N MET A 38 -2.91 -13.15 1.70
CA MET A 38 -3.78 -12.97 0.53
C MET A 38 -4.43 -11.57 0.52
N ALA A 39 -4.80 -11.03 1.69
CA ALA A 39 -5.37 -9.70 1.81
C ALA A 39 -4.33 -8.61 1.46
N GLY A 40 -3.06 -8.82 1.80
CA GLY A 40 -1.96 -7.96 1.37
C GLY A 40 -1.88 -7.86 -0.15
N ASP A 41 -1.81 -8.99 -0.85
CA ASP A 41 -1.76 -9.03 -2.31
C ASP A 41 -3.06 -8.45 -2.93
N MET A 42 -4.24 -8.80 -2.37
CA MET A 42 -5.53 -8.30 -2.84
C MET A 42 -5.64 -6.77 -2.71
N SER A 43 -5.16 -6.20 -1.61
CA SER A 43 -5.18 -4.76 -1.39
C SER A 43 -4.24 -4.01 -2.34
N LEU A 44 -3.08 -4.62 -2.66
CA LEU A 44 -2.09 -4.04 -3.56
C LEU A 44 -2.50 -4.13 -5.03
N MET A 45 -3.00 -5.29 -5.46
CA MET A 45 -3.14 -5.61 -6.88
C MET A 45 -4.56 -6.03 -7.27
N SER A 46 -5.52 -5.94 -6.35
CA SER A 46 -6.90 -6.44 -6.55
C SER A 46 -6.97 -7.91 -6.99
N GLN A 47 -5.92 -8.66 -6.69
CA GLN A 47 -5.74 -10.06 -7.05
C GLN A 47 -4.81 -10.73 -6.04
N CYS A 48 -5.08 -11.98 -5.71
CA CYS A 48 -4.17 -12.81 -4.93
C CYS A 48 -4.06 -14.20 -5.56
N PHE A 49 -3.05 -14.96 -5.13
CA PHE A 49 -2.87 -16.34 -5.55
C PHE A 49 -2.84 -17.25 -4.33
N CYS A 50 -3.48 -18.40 -4.44
CA CYS A 50 -3.35 -19.46 -3.46
C CYS A 50 -3.06 -20.80 -4.13
N GLU A 51 -2.36 -21.64 -3.41
CA GLU A 51 -2.05 -23.01 -3.80
C GLU A 51 -2.92 -23.96 -3.01
N LEU A 52 -3.68 -24.80 -3.68
CA LEU A 52 -4.45 -25.91 -3.12
C LEU A 52 -3.62 -27.18 -3.20
N GLN A 53 -3.58 -27.95 -2.12
CA GLN A 53 -2.79 -29.16 -2.02
C GLN A 53 -3.70 -30.37 -1.79
N LEU A 54 -3.63 -31.34 -2.69
CA LEU A 54 -4.30 -32.63 -2.49
C LEU A 54 -3.51 -33.51 -1.52
N ASN A 55 -4.24 -34.33 -0.76
CA ASN A 55 -3.64 -35.35 0.09
C ASN A 55 -2.72 -36.25 -0.73
N GLN A 56 -1.60 -36.63 -0.12
CA GLN A 56 -0.76 -37.67 -0.67
C GLN A 56 -1.51 -38.99 -0.57
N ARG A 57 -1.20 -39.89 -1.48
CA ARG A 57 -1.78 -41.23 -1.49
C ARG A 57 -1.65 -41.90 -0.11
N GLN A 58 -2.74 -42.33 0.45
CA GLN A 58 -2.80 -43.03 1.71
C GLN A 58 -1.93 -44.33 1.64
N LEU A 59 -1.30 -44.65 2.72
CA LEU A 59 -0.64 -45.92 2.89
C LEU A 59 -1.62 -46.88 3.61
N ASP A 60 -1.62 -48.13 3.24
CA ASP A 60 -2.33 -49.18 3.96
C ASP A 60 -1.66 -49.49 5.33
N GLU A 61 -2.30 -50.33 6.12
CA GLU A 61 -1.80 -50.75 7.43
C GLU A 61 -0.37 -51.32 7.37
N ASN A 62 0.04 -51.84 6.20
CA ASN A 62 1.38 -52.37 5.93
C ASN A 62 2.35 -51.33 5.34
N LYS A 63 2.03 -50.02 5.42
CA LYS A 63 2.81 -48.93 4.84
C LYS A 63 2.99 -49.04 3.32
N ARG A 64 2.14 -49.79 2.63
CA ARG A 64 2.13 -49.90 1.18
C ARG A 64 1.16 -48.86 0.61
N PRO A 65 1.53 -48.25 -0.52
CA PRO A 65 0.61 -47.25 -1.13
C PRO A 65 -0.68 -47.94 -1.56
N VAL A 66 -1.80 -47.45 -1.07
CA VAL A 66 -3.16 -47.87 -1.48
C VAL A 66 -3.27 -47.80 -3.01
N PRO A 67 -3.91 -48.78 -3.68
CA PRO A 67 -4.16 -48.73 -5.12
C PRO A 67 -4.83 -47.42 -5.53
N THR A 68 -4.45 -46.84 -6.67
CA THR A 68 -4.96 -45.54 -7.13
C THR A 68 -6.49 -45.53 -7.29
N SER A 69 -7.10 -46.67 -7.53
CA SER A 69 -8.54 -46.87 -7.58
C SER A 69 -9.26 -46.68 -6.24
N ARG A 70 -8.53 -46.83 -5.14
CA ARG A 70 -9.04 -46.65 -3.76
C ARG A 70 -8.59 -45.31 -3.14
N TRP A 71 -7.87 -44.49 -3.90
CA TRP A 71 -7.46 -43.19 -3.39
C TRP A 71 -8.67 -42.26 -3.33
N ASP A 72 -8.95 -41.74 -2.16
CA ASP A 72 -9.95 -40.71 -1.94
C ASP A 72 -9.23 -39.34 -1.88
N PRO A 73 -9.23 -38.57 -2.98
CA PRO A 73 -8.56 -37.28 -3.04
C PRO A 73 -9.34 -36.25 -2.28
N LYS A 74 -8.67 -35.56 -1.37
CA LYS A 74 -9.18 -34.41 -0.63
C LYS A 74 -8.17 -33.27 -0.74
N VAL A 75 -8.64 -32.06 -0.78
CA VAL A 75 -7.79 -30.89 -0.59
C VAL A 75 -7.53 -30.75 0.91
N VAL A 76 -6.28 -30.92 1.31
CA VAL A 76 -5.86 -30.90 2.71
C VAL A 76 -5.03 -29.68 3.07
N GLY A 77 -4.63 -28.88 2.08
CA GLY A 77 -3.82 -27.69 2.30
C GLY A 77 -4.20 -26.55 1.41
N ILE A 78 -4.13 -25.34 1.99
CA ILE A 78 -4.18 -24.07 1.29
C ILE A 78 -2.98 -23.23 1.71
N LYS A 79 -2.27 -22.63 0.75
CA LYS A 79 -1.12 -21.77 1.03
C LYS A 79 -1.17 -20.50 0.17
N PRO A 80 -0.84 -19.35 0.72
CA PRO A 80 -0.73 -18.13 -0.07
C PRO A 80 0.47 -18.26 -1.03
N ARG A 81 0.35 -17.64 -2.20
CA ARG A 81 1.43 -17.48 -3.17
C ARG A 81 1.50 -16.02 -3.56
N SER A 82 2.67 -15.42 -3.40
CA SER A 82 2.85 -14.01 -3.70
C SER A 82 2.61 -13.74 -5.19
N ILE A 83 1.90 -12.67 -5.47
CA ILE A 83 1.66 -12.17 -6.82
C ILE A 83 2.98 -11.82 -7.54
N PHE A 84 4.02 -11.46 -6.82
CA PHE A 84 5.34 -11.14 -7.38
C PHE A 84 6.09 -12.36 -7.87
N THR A 85 5.85 -13.54 -7.28
CA THR A 85 6.53 -14.80 -7.63
C THR A 85 5.71 -15.69 -8.55
N THR A 86 4.46 -15.33 -8.84
CA THR A 86 3.54 -16.12 -9.65
C THR A 86 3.28 -15.45 -10.99
N ARG A 87 3.35 -16.21 -12.08
CA ARG A 87 3.02 -15.77 -13.44
C ARG A 87 2.07 -16.75 -14.10
N LEU A 88 1.10 -16.24 -14.83
CA LEU A 88 0.14 -17.07 -15.55
C LEU A 88 0.64 -17.41 -16.95
N GLU A 89 0.32 -18.61 -17.40
CA GLU A 89 0.54 -19.04 -18.79
C GLU A 89 -0.27 -18.17 -19.76
N ARG A 90 0.24 -18.02 -20.97
CA ARG A 90 -0.53 -17.39 -22.06
C ARG A 90 -1.78 -18.23 -22.36
N MET A 91 -2.91 -17.56 -22.52
CA MET A 91 -4.17 -18.19 -22.90
C MET A 91 -4.03 -19.01 -24.18
N ASP A 92 -4.63 -20.19 -24.18
CA ASP A 92 -4.78 -21.03 -25.37
C ASP A 92 -5.81 -20.44 -26.35
N SER A 93 -5.99 -21.09 -27.48
CA SER A 93 -7.00 -20.71 -28.49
C SER A 93 -8.46 -20.77 -27.99
N ARG A 94 -8.70 -21.36 -26.83
CA ARG A 94 -10.00 -21.46 -26.17
C ARG A 94 -10.12 -20.50 -24.97
N TYR A 95 -9.23 -19.51 -24.89
CA TYR A 95 -9.17 -18.54 -23.81
C TYR A 95 -8.99 -19.15 -22.42
N ARG A 96 -8.26 -20.27 -22.30
CA ARG A 96 -7.99 -20.93 -21.02
C ARG A 96 -6.52 -20.81 -20.65
N ILE A 97 -6.29 -20.61 -19.37
CA ILE A 97 -4.97 -20.66 -18.75
C ILE A 97 -4.85 -22.04 -18.12
N ASN A 98 -3.83 -22.82 -18.51
CA ASN A 98 -3.68 -24.19 -18.03
C ASN A 98 -2.68 -24.26 -16.88
N TYR A 99 -1.66 -23.38 -16.85
CA TYR A 99 -0.60 -23.42 -15.86
C TYR A 99 -0.33 -22.05 -15.26
N ALA A 100 0.11 -22.08 -14.00
CA ALA A 100 0.79 -20.97 -13.36
C ALA A 100 2.24 -21.36 -13.10
N TYR A 101 3.15 -20.41 -13.25
CA TYR A 101 4.59 -20.58 -13.07
C TYR A 101 5.03 -19.87 -11.80
N LEU A 102 5.74 -20.59 -10.93
CA LEU A 102 6.25 -20.07 -9.68
C LEU A 102 7.77 -19.97 -9.74
N SER A 103 8.31 -18.77 -9.46
CA SER A 103 9.76 -18.56 -9.35
C SER A 103 10.07 -17.35 -8.48
N ASN A 104 11.08 -17.47 -7.63
CA ASN A 104 11.60 -16.34 -6.86
C ASN A 104 12.56 -15.46 -7.68
N GLN A 105 13.04 -15.94 -8.82
CA GLN A 105 14.02 -15.24 -9.65
C GLN A 105 13.44 -14.05 -10.41
N TRP A 106 12.11 -13.96 -10.53
CA TRP A 106 11.45 -12.81 -11.19
C TRP A 106 11.51 -11.53 -10.37
N LEU A 107 11.90 -11.61 -9.10
CA LEU A 107 12.06 -10.44 -8.23
C LEU A 107 13.40 -9.73 -8.45
N ASP A 108 14.37 -10.41 -9.03
CA ASP A 108 15.73 -9.89 -9.20
C ASP A 108 15.93 -9.30 -10.61
N SER A 109 15.48 -8.06 -10.78
CA SER A 109 15.63 -7.35 -12.05
C SER A 109 17.07 -7.04 -12.42
N THR A 110 18.01 -7.06 -11.45
CA THR A 110 19.44 -6.82 -11.70
C THR A 110 20.13 -8.01 -12.33
N GLN A 111 19.61 -9.22 -12.12
CA GLN A 111 20.18 -10.44 -12.74
C GLN A 111 19.63 -10.74 -14.15
N MET A 112 18.60 -10.06 -14.60
CA MET A 112 18.07 -10.26 -15.96
C MET A 112 19.07 -9.92 -17.08
N GLN A 113 20.18 -9.25 -16.77
CA GLN A 113 21.24 -8.95 -17.74
C GLN A 113 22.29 -10.06 -17.88
N THR A 114 22.34 -11.00 -16.97
CA THR A 114 23.17 -12.19 -17.12
C THR A 114 22.36 -13.28 -17.81
N THR A 115 22.90 -13.85 -18.87
CA THR A 115 22.38 -15.02 -19.56
C THR A 115 22.23 -16.19 -18.61
N LEU A 116 21.14 -16.20 -17.82
CA LEU A 116 20.76 -17.34 -17.01
C LEU A 116 20.44 -18.51 -17.94
N LYS A 117 21.13 -19.62 -17.77
CA LYS A 117 20.79 -20.83 -18.50
C LYS A 117 19.40 -21.28 -18.05
N PRO A 118 18.56 -21.82 -18.96
CA PRO A 118 17.24 -22.33 -18.59
C PRO A 118 17.27 -23.33 -17.44
N GLU A 119 18.39 -24.02 -17.24
CA GLU A 119 18.66 -25.01 -16.18
C GLU A 119 18.77 -24.37 -14.79
N ASP A 120 19.21 -23.12 -14.73
CA ASP A 120 19.35 -22.35 -13.50
C ASP A 120 18.02 -21.68 -13.08
N MET A 121 17.08 -21.58 -14.01
CA MET A 121 15.74 -21.07 -13.75
C MET A 121 14.88 -22.12 -13.06
N ARG A 122 14.86 -22.15 -11.74
CA ARG A 122 13.95 -23.03 -10.97
C ARG A 122 12.52 -22.54 -11.08
N ILE A 123 11.88 -22.78 -12.22
CA ILE A 123 10.49 -22.46 -12.46
C ILE A 123 9.65 -23.71 -12.22
N ALA A 124 8.72 -23.64 -11.29
CA ALA A 124 7.75 -24.70 -11.07
C ALA A 124 6.47 -24.39 -11.86
N ALA A 125 6.12 -25.25 -12.82
CA ALA A 125 4.82 -25.20 -13.47
C ALA A 125 3.78 -25.95 -12.65
N VAL A 126 2.70 -25.28 -12.28
CA VAL A 126 1.62 -25.83 -11.46
C VAL A 126 0.30 -25.62 -12.22
N PRO A 127 -0.59 -26.65 -12.33
CA PRO A 127 -1.86 -26.48 -12.98
C PRO A 127 -2.67 -25.33 -12.37
N TYR A 128 -3.29 -24.54 -13.23
CA TYR A 128 -4.13 -23.43 -12.84
C TYR A 128 -5.61 -23.85 -12.84
N LEU A 129 -6.33 -23.41 -11.83
CA LEU A 129 -7.76 -23.61 -11.69
C LEU A 129 -8.49 -22.29 -11.89
N ALA A 130 -9.30 -22.20 -12.93
CA ALA A 130 -10.20 -21.06 -13.09
C ALA A 130 -11.33 -21.12 -12.07
N ALA A 131 -11.72 -19.96 -11.52
CA ALA A 131 -12.66 -19.90 -10.39
C ALA A 131 -14.03 -20.51 -10.67
N ASP A 132 -14.47 -20.47 -11.92
CA ASP A 132 -15.77 -20.99 -12.40
C ASP A 132 -15.76 -22.50 -12.62
N THR A 133 -14.61 -23.08 -13.01
CA THR A 133 -14.46 -24.49 -13.35
C THR A 133 -13.61 -25.29 -12.36
N ALA A 134 -13.14 -24.66 -11.28
CA ALA A 134 -12.15 -25.23 -10.36
C ALA A 134 -12.50 -26.63 -9.86
N VAL A 135 -13.74 -26.87 -9.42
CA VAL A 135 -14.19 -28.18 -8.93
C VAL A 135 -14.16 -29.22 -10.04
N ALA A 136 -14.69 -28.88 -11.23
CA ALA A 136 -14.72 -29.79 -12.38
C ALA A 136 -13.30 -30.10 -12.90
N ASP A 137 -12.40 -29.12 -12.84
CA ASP A 137 -11.00 -29.32 -13.22
C ASP A 137 -10.26 -30.21 -12.23
N LEU A 138 -10.48 -30.04 -10.93
CA LEU A 138 -9.96 -30.94 -9.90
C LEU A 138 -10.45 -32.37 -10.12
N ASP A 139 -11.75 -32.55 -10.33
CA ASP A 139 -12.36 -33.86 -10.63
C ASP A 139 -11.79 -34.50 -11.90
N ARG A 140 -11.53 -33.70 -12.92
CA ARG A 140 -10.90 -34.17 -14.14
C ARG A 140 -9.49 -34.69 -13.87
N HIS A 141 -8.64 -33.92 -13.18
CA HIS A 141 -7.30 -34.34 -12.80
C HIS A 141 -7.28 -35.61 -11.97
N VAL A 142 -8.23 -35.74 -11.05
CA VAL A 142 -8.40 -36.95 -10.24
C VAL A 142 -8.79 -38.15 -11.10
N ARG A 143 -9.75 -37.99 -12.04
CA ARG A 143 -10.15 -39.07 -12.96
C ARG A 143 -8.98 -39.50 -13.84
N GLU A 144 -8.23 -38.55 -14.42
CA GLU A 144 -7.04 -38.85 -15.21
C GLU A 144 -5.97 -39.60 -14.40
N ALA A 145 -5.78 -39.21 -13.13
CA ALA A 145 -4.87 -39.89 -12.22
C ALA A 145 -5.34 -41.31 -11.89
N ARG A 146 -6.64 -41.54 -11.67
CA ARG A 146 -7.21 -42.88 -11.42
C ARG A 146 -7.15 -43.80 -12.63
N GLN A 147 -7.31 -43.25 -13.83
CA GLN A 147 -7.24 -44.01 -15.10
C GLN A 147 -5.81 -44.32 -15.53
N GLN A 148 -4.81 -44.03 -14.69
CA GLN A 148 -3.36 -44.21 -14.96
C GLN A 148 -2.86 -43.52 -16.26
N ARG A 149 -3.62 -42.60 -16.83
CA ARG A 149 -3.24 -41.85 -18.02
C ARG A 149 -2.04 -40.93 -17.80
N VAL A 150 -1.72 -40.64 -16.52
CA VAL A 150 -0.58 -39.81 -16.14
C VAL A 150 0.38 -40.63 -15.29
N SER A 151 1.66 -40.61 -15.64
CA SER A 151 2.72 -41.31 -14.88
C SER A 151 2.72 -40.84 -13.41
N ARG A 152 3.04 -41.74 -12.50
CA ARG A 152 3.03 -41.50 -11.04
C ARG A 152 3.87 -40.29 -10.62
N LYS A 153 4.97 -40.00 -11.34
CA LYS A 153 5.86 -38.85 -11.10
C LYS A 153 5.27 -37.52 -11.54
N ASN A 154 4.34 -37.54 -12.49
CA ASN A 154 3.82 -36.34 -13.15
C ASN A 154 2.39 -35.99 -12.70
N ARG A 155 1.87 -36.63 -11.66
CA ARG A 155 0.54 -36.31 -11.17
C ARG A 155 0.58 -35.04 -10.34
N PRO A 156 -0.15 -34.00 -10.74
CA PRO A 156 -0.20 -32.77 -9.98
C PRO A 156 -0.96 -33.05 -8.65
N THR A 157 -0.30 -32.74 -7.54
CA THR A 157 -0.90 -32.70 -6.20
C THR A 157 -1.07 -31.27 -5.71
N ARG A 158 -0.66 -30.30 -6.52
CA ARG A 158 -0.68 -28.87 -6.23
C ARG A 158 -1.36 -28.16 -7.38
N PHE A 159 -2.18 -27.19 -7.04
CA PHE A 159 -2.96 -26.41 -7.99
C PHE A 159 -2.95 -24.96 -7.56
N ILE A 160 -2.88 -24.04 -8.53
CA ILE A 160 -2.96 -22.60 -8.25
C ILE A 160 -4.36 -22.10 -8.61
N MET A 161 -4.92 -21.33 -7.71
CA MET A 161 -6.15 -20.58 -7.93
C MET A 161 -5.88 -19.09 -7.70
N SER A 162 -6.53 -18.24 -8.47
CA SER A 162 -6.36 -16.80 -8.37
C SER A 162 -7.71 -16.10 -8.20
N PRO A 163 -8.14 -15.86 -6.96
CA PRO A 163 -9.18 -14.88 -6.70
C PRO A 163 -8.74 -13.50 -7.20
N ARG A 164 -9.56 -12.88 -8.03
CA ARG A 164 -9.28 -11.57 -8.59
C ARG A 164 -10.55 -10.76 -8.76
N ASP A 165 -10.41 -9.47 -8.62
CA ASP A 165 -11.45 -8.51 -8.91
C ASP A 165 -11.49 -8.18 -10.41
N PHE A 166 -12.11 -7.09 -10.74
CA PHE A 166 -12.27 -6.60 -12.08
C PHE A 166 -10.91 -6.30 -12.75
N GLY A 167 -10.79 -6.57 -14.04
CA GLY A 167 -9.58 -6.29 -14.78
C GLY A 167 -9.41 -7.11 -16.06
N GLY A 168 -8.18 -7.14 -16.55
CA GLY A 168 -7.81 -7.86 -17.77
C GLY A 168 -7.94 -9.37 -17.69
N PRO A 169 -7.73 -10.08 -18.80
CA PRO A 169 -7.91 -11.54 -18.88
C PRO A 169 -6.94 -12.32 -18.00
N TYR A 170 -5.79 -11.75 -17.64
CA TYR A 170 -4.73 -12.43 -16.87
C TYR A 170 -4.63 -11.91 -15.44
N TYR A 171 -4.61 -10.57 -15.30
CA TYR A 171 -4.37 -9.90 -14.04
C TYR A 171 -5.44 -8.84 -13.82
N ALA A 172 -5.79 -8.63 -12.56
CA ALA A 172 -6.65 -7.53 -12.16
C ALA A 172 -5.91 -6.20 -12.33
N ASP A 173 -6.66 -5.14 -12.58
CA ASP A 173 -6.15 -3.78 -12.54
C ASP A 173 -6.28 -3.27 -11.10
N ALA A 174 -5.16 -2.86 -10.52
CA ALA A 174 -5.19 -2.28 -9.20
C ALA A 174 -6.01 -0.99 -9.20
N LEU A 175 -6.90 -0.82 -8.21
CA LEU A 175 -7.80 0.34 -8.12
C LEU A 175 -7.05 1.68 -8.15
N TRP A 176 -5.86 1.72 -7.57
CA TRP A 176 -5.01 2.91 -7.51
C TRP A 176 -4.21 3.18 -8.80
N HIS A 177 -4.23 2.27 -9.78
CA HIS A 177 -3.44 2.37 -11.01
C HIS A 177 -3.78 3.62 -11.84
N SER A 178 -5.03 4.09 -11.77
CA SER A 178 -5.49 5.30 -12.44
C SER A 178 -4.72 6.57 -12.03
N ILE A 179 -4.11 6.59 -10.84
CA ILE A 179 -3.31 7.73 -10.34
C ILE A 179 -2.13 8.01 -11.27
N PHE A 180 -1.51 6.96 -11.81
CA PHE A 180 -0.36 7.10 -12.71
C PHE A 180 -0.76 7.60 -14.10
N ALA A 181 -1.96 7.24 -14.57
CA ALA A 181 -2.44 7.67 -15.89
C ALA A 181 -2.70 9.18 -15.98
N GLY A 182 -3.04 9.82 -14.87
CA GLY A 182 -3.39 11.24 -14.80
C GLY A 182 -2.27 12.19 -14.39
N SER A 183 -1.01 11.73 -14.30
CA SER A 183 0.14 12.54 -13.80
C SER A 183 -0.05 13.13 -12.40
N ILE A 184 -1.07 12.70 -11.66
CA ILE A 184 -1.38 13.21 -10.32
C ILE A 184 -0.26 12.89 -9.35
N PHE A 185 0.28 11.70 -9.45
CA PHE A 185 1.38 11.22 -8.62
C PHE A 185 2.68 12.01 -8.93
N GLU A 186 2.97 12.25 -10.20
CA GLU A 186 4.11 13.07 -10.65
C GLU A 186 3.97 14.51 -10.16
N TYR A 187 2.76 15.07 -10.21
CA TYR A 187 2.49 16.41 -9.71
C TYR A 187 2.72 16.50 -8.19
N ALA A 188 2.32 15.50 -7.41
CA ALA A 188 2.61 15.47 -5.98
C ALA A 188 4.11 15.52 -5.68
N PHE A 189 4.93 14.78 -6.43
CA PHE A 189 6.38 14.83 -6.29
C PHE A 189 6.96 16.18 -6.69
N THR A 190 6.46 16.79 -7.76
CA THR A 190 6.94 18.09 -8.23
C THR A 190 6.74 19.18 -7.17
N ILE A 191 5.59 19.22 -6.50
CA ILE A 191 5.36 20.18 -5.40
C ILE A 191 6.36 19.98 -4.26
N ILE A 192 6.64 18.73 -3.90
CA ILE A 192 7.58 18.42 -2.81
C ILE A 192 9.01 18.83 -3.19
N ASP A 193 9.41 18.56 -4.44
CA ASP A 193 10.75 18.89 -4.95
C ASP A 193 10.95 20.40 -5.07
N ASP A 194 9.95 21.12 -5.56
CA ASP A 194 9.93 22.57 -5.62
C ASP A 194 10.04 23.20 -4.21
N ARG A 195 9.33 22.65 -3.25
CA ARG A 195 9.46 23.06 -1.84
C ARG A 195 10.87 22.86 -1.30
N LEU A 196 11.43 21.70 -1.55
CA LEU A 196 12.77 21.35 -1.13
C LEU A 196 13.81 22.27 -1.77
N THR A 197 13.67 22.51 -3.06
CA THR A 197 14.54 23.40 -3.85
C THR A 197 14.44 24.83 -3.35
N ARG A 198 13.24 25.35 -3.10
CA ARG A 198 13.06 26.68 -2.50
C ARG A 198 13.64 26.77 -1.12
N LYS A 199 13.47 25.76 -0.29
CA LYS A 199 14.06 25.71 1.07
C LYS A 199 15.58 25.68 1.04
N ARG A 200 16.19 24.96 0.09
CA ARG A 200 17.64 24.94 -0.12
C ARG A 200 18.14 26.29 -0.63
N ASN A 201 17.36 26.95 -1.47
CA ASN A 201 17.68 28.25 -2.07
C ASN A 201 17.18 29.45 -1.24
N SER A 202 16.53 29.22 -0.09
CA SER A 202 15.94 30.26 0.76
C SER A 202 16.97 31.20 1.42
N ASN A 203 18.27 31.00 1.16
CA ASN A 203 19.31 32.01 1.43
C ASN A 203 19.25 33.21 0.44
N ILE A 204 18.23 33.30 -0.41
CA ILE A 204 18.05 34.37 -1.36
C ILE A 204 17.48 35.60 -0.63
N ILE A 205 18.28 36.66 -0.62
CA ILE A 205 17.97 38.04 -0.31
C ILE A 205 16.62 38.26 0.41
N GLY A 206 16.57 38.00 1.70
CA GLY A 206 15.39 38.30 2.52
C GLY A 206 15.30 39.80 2.90
N ARG A 207 16.37 40.54 2.66
CA ARG A 207 16.49 41.95 3.07
C ARG A 207 17.29 42.74 2.06
N VAL A 208 16.82 43.95 1.77
CA VAL A 208 17.58 44.95 1.00
C VAL A 208 18.02 46.06 1.95
N ILE A 209 19.30 46.35 1.93
CA ILE A 209 19.88 47.42 2.75
C ILE A 209 20.14 48.59 1.84
N TYR A 210 19.43 49.67 2.06
CA TYR A 210 19.70 50.95 1.41
C TYR A 210 20.66 51.78 2.26
N ILE A 211 21.82 52.16 1.70
CA ILE A 211 22.79 53.00 2.37
C ILE A 211 22.82 54.36 1.65
N HIS A 212 22.64 55.45 2.39
CA HIS A 212 22.62 56.77 1.82
C HIS A 212 24.01 57.20 1.36
N GLN A 213 24.12 57.64 0.11
CA GLN A 213 25.40 58.01 -0.50
C GLN A 213 26.14 59.16 0.23
N GLU A 214 25.37 60.17 0.72
CA GLU A 214 25.97 61.28 1.47
C GLU A 214 26.56 60.86 2.80
N TYR A 215 25.96 59.87 3.47
CA TYR A 215 26.53 59.28 4.67
C TYR A 215 27.92 58.66 4.41
N LEU A 216 28.04 57.93 3.32
CA LEU A 216 29.35 57.33 2.93
C LEU A 216 30.35 58.42 2.58
N LYS A 217 29.94 59.55 1.94
CA LYS A 217 30.82 60.71 1.65
C LYS A 217 31.27 61.37 2.94
N GLN A 218 30.38 61.57 3.93
CA GLN A 218 30.73 62.13 5.23
C GLN A 218 31.75 61.25 5.96
N LEU A 219 31.57 59.97 6.02
CA LEU A 219 32.53 59.00 6.57
C LEU A 219 33.88 59.07 5.88
N TYR A 220 33.89 59.24 4.54
CA TYR A 220 35.11 59.41 3.79
C TYR A 220 35.80 60.75 4.11
N THR A 221 35.08 61.84 4.30
CA THR A 221 35.61 63.16 4.61
C THR A 221 36.14 63.22 6.06
N GLN A 222 35.52 62.51 7.00
CA GLN A 222 35.91 62.47 8.40
C GLN A 222 37.30 61.81 8.64
N GLN A 223 37.88 61.12 7.62
CA GLN A 223 39.22 60.57 7.72
C GLN A 223 40.36 61.61 7.75
N GLY A 224 40.06 62.92 7.50
CA GLY A 224 41.04 64.01 7.51
C GLY A 224 41.98 63.95 6.33
N GLU A 225 43.16 64.65 6.52
CA GLU A 225 44.21 64.75 5.46
C GLU A 225 44.88 63.39 5.16
N ASN A 226 44.92 62.46 6.11
CA ASN A 226 45.49 61.12 5.92
C ASN A 226 44.36 60.13 5.48
N LYS A 227 43.90 60.22 4.26
CA LYS A 227 42.93 59.28 3.67
C LYS A 227 43.56 57.91 3.53
N SER A 228 43.46 57.11 4.57
CA SER A 228 43.94 55.70 4.57
C SER A 228 43.12 54.73 3.82
N LYS A 229 41.83 55.07 3.58
CA LYS A 229 40.85 54.18 2.92
C LYS A 229 40.19 54.89 1.75
N THR A 230 39.97 54.13 0.69
CA THR A 230 39.16 54.61 -0.47
C THR A 230 37.67 54.59 -0.17
N MET A 231 36.89 55.31 -0.92
CA MET A 231 35.40 55.31 -0.82
C MET A 231 34.82 53.93 -0.93
N ALA A 232 35.37 53.11 -1.85
CA ALA A 232 34.93 51.74 -2.04
C ALA A 232 35.24 50.82 -0.81
N GLN A 233 36.35 51.06 -0.14
CA GLN A 233 36.72 50.34 1.07
C GLN A 233 35.78 50.67 2.23
N ILE A 234 35.42 51.93 2.42
CA ILE A 234 34.47 52.35 3.44
C ILE A 234 33.11 51.77 3.19
N GLN A 235 32.64 51.82 1.94
CA GLN A 235 31.38 51.16 1.56
C GLN A 235 31.37 49.68 1.87
N GLN A 236 32.49 48.99 1.56
CA GLN A 236 32.63 47.55 1.83
C GLN A 236 32.66 47.23 3.33
N GLU A 237 33.31 48.07 4.14
CA GLU A 237 33.34 47.92 5.60
C GLU A 237 31.94 48.07 6.21
N VAL A 238 31.26 49.16 5.89
CA VAL A 238 29.88 49.40 6.39
C VAL A 238 28.96 48.23 6.00
N PHE A 239 29.06 47.77 4.78
CA PHE A 239 28.28 46.63 4.31
C PHE A 239 28.63 45.34 5.07
N THR A 240 29.92 45.08 5.29
CA THR A 240 30.41 43.90 6.01
C THR A 240 29.98 43.92 7.47
N ASP A 241 30.02 45.07 8.11
CA ASP A 241 29.65 45.21 9.51
C ASP A 241 28.15 45.03 9.73
N ILE A 242 27.32 45.62 8.86
CA ILE A 242 25.87 45.41 8.90
C ILE A 242 25.54 43.94 8.64
N ASN A 243 26.15 43.31 7.64
CA ASN A 243 25.94 41.89 7.35
C ASN A 243 26.42 40.98 8.49
N ARG A 244 27.55 41.25 9.10
CA ARG A 244 28.07 40.50 10.24
C ARG A 244 27.10 40.56 11.41
N TRP A 245 26.57 41.77 11.69
CA TRP A 245 25.57 41.93 12.74
C TRP A 245 24.28 41.20 12.48
N LEU A 246 23.77 41.29 11.26
CA LEU A 246 22.50 40.60 10.83
C LEU A 246 22.63 39.09 10.74
N SER A 247 23.85 38.60 10.47
CA SER A 247 24.10 37.15 10.32
C SER A 247 24.45 36.45 11.62
N ASN A 248 24.70 37.20 12.71
CA ASN A 248 25.06 36.62 14.00
C ASN A 248 23.80 36.16 14.75
N PRO A 249 23.64 34.85 15.02
CA PRO A 249 22.51 34.31 15.78
C PRO A 249 22.35 34.96 17.18
N ASP A 250 23.44 35.38 17.82
CA ASP A 250 23.42 35.99 19.14
C ASP A 250 22.74 37.36 19.16
N ASN A 251 22.59 38.01 18.01
CA ASN A 251 21.88 39.28 17.85
C ASN A 251 20.39 39.11 17.52
N ALA A 252 19.89 37.90 17.49
CA ALA A 252 18.50 37.64 17.21
C ALA A 252 17.58 38.30 18.25
N GLY A 253 16.69 39.20 17.80
CA GLY A 253 15.79 39.95 18.67
C GLY A 253 16.37 41.27 19.25
N GLN A 254 17.63 41.60 18.94
CA GLN A 254 18.26 42.89 19.33
C GLN A 254 17.96 43.98 18.29
N ALA A 255 17.83 45.21 18.75
CA ALA A 255 17.60 46.35 17.88
C ALA A 255 18.93 46.80 17.22
N LEU A 256 18.93 46.88 15.91
CA LEU A 256 20.01 47.46 15.13
C LEU A 256 19.74 48.97 14.98
N ILE A 257 20.67 49.81 15.53
CA ILE A 257 20.48 51.26 15.53
C ILE A 257 21.06 51.84 14.23
N SER A 258 20.26 52.57 13.46
CA SER A 258 20.72 53.35 12.30
C SER A 258 21.27 54.68 12.76
N ALA A 259 22.40 55.10 12.22
CA ALA A 259 22.93 56.42 12.41
C ALA A 259 22.07 57.44 11.65
N VAL A 260 21.96 58.65 12.19
CA VAL A 260 21.30 59.79 11.54
C VAL A 260 22.43 60.79 11.13
N PHE A 261 22.31 61.31 9.93
CA PHE A 261 23.27 62.32 9.44
C PHE A 261 22.51 63.52 8.84
N THR A 262 23.13 64.70 8.86
CA THR A 262 22.54 65.91 8.24
C THR A 262 22.95 65.95 6.78
N GLY A 263 21.98 65.92 5.88
CA GLY A 263 22.18 66.00 4.45
C GLY A 263 22.57 67.43 4.00
N LEU A 264 22.93 67.56 2.71
CA LEU A 264 23.21 68.85 2.08
C LEU A 264 22.02 69.82 2.06
N ASP A 265 20.81 69.28 2.22
CA ASP A 265 19.53 69.99 2.32
C ASP A 265 19.24 70.51 3.75
N GLY A 266 20.18 70.33 4.68
CA GLY A 266 20.02 70.72 6.08
C GLY A 266 19.05 69.87 6.90
N LYS A 267 18.55 68.76 6.35
CA LYS A 267 17.64 67.85 7.05
C LYS A 267 18.37 66.63 7.54
N GLU A 268 17.79 66.02 8.61
CA GLU A 268 18.25 64.77 9.11
C GLU A 268 17.76 63.58 8.29
N HIS A 269 18.65 62.72 7.87
CA HIS A 269 18.38 61.53 7.10
C HIS A 269 18.91 60.27 7.81
N LYS A 270 18.27 59.15 7.60
CA LYS A 270 18.76 57.84 8.06
C LYS A 270 20.01 57.44 7.27
N ALA A 271 21.07 57.05 7.91
CA ALA A 271 22.29 56.63 7.25
C ALA A 271 22.11 55.37 6.41
N TRP A 272 21.28 54.46 6.89
CA TRP A 272 20.89 53.26 6.18
C TRP A 272 19.48 52.82 6.62
N GLU A 273 18.82 52.06 5.76
CA GLU A 273 17.49 51.48 5.99
C GLU A 273 17.46 50.04 5.53
N ILE A 274 16.91 49.17 6.37
CA ILE A 274 16.67 47.77 6.01
C ILE A 274 15.24 47.65 5.62
N VAL A 275 15.02 47.25 4.40
CA VAL A 275 13.68 46.91 3.90
C VAL A 275 13.61 45.35 3.81
N GLU A 276 12.83 44.76 4.66
CA GLU A 276 12.50 43.34 4.48
C GLU A 276 11.68 43.20 3.21
N ILE A 277 12.17 42.39 2.28
CA ILE A 277 11.35 41.97 1.17
C ILE A 277 10.31 41.06 1.81
N GLU A 278 9.08 41.59 1.97
CA GLU A 278 7.95 40.74 2.32
C GLU A 278 7.91 39.61 1.31
N SER A 279 8.48 38.50 1.73
CA SER A 279 8.37 37.30 0.93
C SER A 279 6.90 36.98 0.87
N LYS A 280 6.32 36.85 -0.32
CA LYS A 280 5.01 36.24 -0.54
C LYS A 280 5.00 34.79 -0.03
N ALA A 281 6.02 34.42 0.74
CA ALA A 281 6.28 33.09 1.27
C ALA A 281 5.12 32.56 2.11
N ASN A 282 4.45 33.41 2.89
CA ASN A 282 3.34 32.96 3.72
C ASN A 282 2.09 32.65 2.87
N SER A 283 1.77 33.48 1.88
CA SER A 283 0.64 33.23 0.98
C SER A 283 0.93 32.04 0.06
N GLN A 284 2.16 31.90 -0.44
CA GLN A 284 2.59 30.76 -1.23
C GLN A 284 2.63 29.47 -0.40
N ALA A 285 3.13 29.51 0.83
CA ALA A 285 3.15 28.35 1.70
C ALA A 285 1.73 27.86 2.03
N GLN A 286 0.76 28.76 2.16
CA GLN A 286 -0.64 28.39 2.38
C GLN A 286 -1.26 27.81 1.10
N ALA A 287 -1.00 28.37 -0.07
CA ALA A 287 -1.46 27.84 -1.35
C ALA A 287 -0.91 26.42 -1.58
N GLU A 288 0.40 26.22 -1.39
CA GLU A 288 1.05 24.91 -1.51
C GLU A 288 0.51 23.88 -0.51
N LYS A 289 0.16 24.32 0.70
CA LYS A 289 -0.48 23.44 1.68
C LYS A 289 -1.83 22.97 1.16
N THR A 290 -2.63 23.86 0.60
CA THR A 290 -3.94 23.53 0.03
C THR A 290 -3.79 22.58 -1.16
N GLU A 291 -2.85 22.83 -2.06
CA GLU A 291 -2.55 21.97 -3.21
C GLU A 291 -2.15 20.55 -2.76
N LEU A 292 -1.26 20.42 -1.76
CA LEU A 292 -0.88 19.12 -1.21
C LEU A 292 -2.05 18.39 -0.55
N GLN A 293 -2.95 19.11 0.10
CA GLN A 293 -4.16 18.52 0.67
C GLN A 293 -5.11 17.99 -0.42
N GLU A 294 -5.33 18.77 -1.49
CA GLU A 294 -6.16 18.39 -2.62
C GLU A 294 -5.59 17.14 -3.31
N ILE A 295 -4.30 17.13 -3.63
CA ILE A 295 -3.64 15.99 -4.27
C ILE A 295 -3.67 14.75 -3.37
N SER A 296 -3.36 14.91 -2.09
CA SER A 296 -3.42 13.81 -1.12
C SER A 296 -4.84 13.23 -1.05
N SER A 297 -5.86 14.08 -1.09
CA SER A 297 -7.26 13.65 -1.08
C SER A 297 -7.63 12.88 -2.35
N ILE A 298 -7.14 13.31 -3.51
CA ILE A 298 -7.35 12.59 -4.79
C ILE A 298 -6.65 11.23 -4.76
N ILE A 299 -5.41 11.16 -4.25
CA ILE A 299 -4.66 9.91 -4.13
C ILE A 299 -5.40 8.95 -3.19
N PHE A 300 -5.83 9.40 -2.02
CA PHE A 300 -6.59 8.58 -1.09
C PHE A 300 -7.90 8.08 -1.70
N PHE A 301 -8.62 8.97 -2.40
CA PHE A 301 -9.86 8.58 -3.08
C PHE A 301 -9.61 7.50 -4.15
N ALA A 302 -8.58 7.66 -4.96
CA ALA A 302 -8.23 6.69 -5.99
C ALA A 302 -7.76 5.34 -5.40
N MET A 303 -7.11 5.35 -4.24
CA MET A 303 -6.79 4.13 -3.47
C MET A 303 -8.00 3.54 -2.74
N GLY A 304 -9.16 4.18 -2.86
CA GLY A 304 -10.34 3.80 -2.13
C GLY A 304 -10.20 3.98 -0.62
N LEU A 305 -9.30 4.83 -0.16
CA LEU A 305 -9.07 5.12 1.25
C LEU A 305 -9.82 6.38 1.67
N ASP A 306 -10.38 6.36 2.89
CA ASP A 306 -10.94 7.56 3.50
C ASP A 306 -9.87 8.20 4.39
N SER A 307 -9.49 9.45 4.11
CA SER A 307 -8.45 10.18 4.83
C SER A 307 -8.72 10.29 6.32
N LYS A 308 -9.98 10.37 6.72
CA LYS A 308 -10.38 10.46 8.13
C LYS A 308 -10.28 9.14 8.88
N LEU A 309 -10.35 7.99 8.19
CA LEU A 309 -10.13 6.68 8.80
C LEU A 309 -8.64 6.39 9.07
N ILE A 310 -7.75 6.99 8.28
CA ILE A 310 -6.30 6.78 8.41
C ILE A 310 -5.69 7.76 9.41
N GLY A 311 -6.41 8.83 9.72
CA GLY A 311 -5.94 9.97 10.49
C GLY A 311 -6.02 11.25 9.66
N ASN A 312 -5.50 12.34 10.17
CA ASN A 312 -5.57 13.60 9.45
C ASN A 312 -4.70 13.58 8.18
N THR A 313 -5.23 14.10 7.09
CA THR A 313 -4.40 14.48 5.94
C THR A 313 -3.32 15.46 6.39
N PRO A 314 -2.11 15.41 5.82
CA PRO A 314 -1.06 16.35 6.16
C PRO A 314 -1.57 17.80 6.07
N GLY A 315 -1.68 18.46 7.22
CA GLY A 315 -2.11 19.84 7.30
C GLY A 315 -3.58 20.10 7.66
N ASP A 316 -4.40 19.09 7.85
CA ASP A 316 -5.78 19.22 8.33
C ASP A 316 -5.92 18.75 9.77
N ALA A 317 -6.43 19.63 10.65
CA ALA A 317 -6.58 19.37 12.07
C ALA A 317 -8.05 19.07 12.47
N THR A 318 -8.89 18.68 11.53
CA THR A 318 -10.32 18.42 11.83
C THR A 318 -10.49 17.06 12.50
N SER A 319 -10.79 17.06 13.78
CA SER A 319 -11.27 15.86 14.49
C SER A 319 -12.67 15.52 13.98
N SER A 320 -12.85 14.34 13.40
CA SER A 320 -14.19 13.80 13.15
C SER A 320 -14.81 13.34 14.46
N GLY A 321 -16.10 13.65 14.65
CA GLY A 321 -16.85 13.07 15.77
C GLY A 321 -16.92 11.55 15.67
N GLY A 322 -17.03 10.84 16.79
CA GLY A 322 -17.07 9.38 16.82
C GLY A 322 -18.15 8.75 15.94
N THR A 323 -19.28 9.44 15.75
CA THR A 323 -20.37 9.01 14.87
C THR A 323 -19.96 9.03 13.39
N ASP A 324 -19.31 10.12 12.92
CA ASP A 324 -18.82 10.24 11.54
C ASP A 324 -17.79 9.14 11.23
N LEU A 325 -16.89 8.87 12.16
CA LEU A 325 -15.88 7.81 12.02
C LEU A 325 -16.54 6.42 11.89
N ARG A 326 -17.57 6.15 12.69
CA ARG A 326 -18.31 4.88 12.64
C ARG A 326 -19.04 4.70 11.32
N GLU A 327 -19.73 5.73 10.84
CA GLU A 327 -20.46 5.68 9.56
C GLU A 327 -19.49 5.42 8.40
N ARG A 328 -18.36 6.12 8.38
CA ARG A 328 -17.30 5.91 7.38
C ARG A 328 -16.71 4.50 7.43
N PHE A 329 -16.49 3.98 8.63
CA PHE A 329 -16.01 2.62 8.81
C PHE A 329 -17.01 1.58 8.26
N LEU A 330 -18.31 1.76 8.52
CA LEU A 330 -19.36 0.89 7.98
C LEU A 330 -19.42 0.94 6.45
N VAL A 331 -19.38 2.14 5.86
CA VAL A 331 -19.34 2.30 4.40
C VAL A 331 -18.12 1.57 3.83
N LYS A 332 -16.97 1.69 4.51
CA LYS A 332 -15.75 1.02 4.08
C LYS A 332 -15.84 -0.50 4.15
N GLN A 333 -16.43 -1.04 5.20
CA GLN A 333 -16.68 -2.48 5.29
C GLN A 333 -17.57 -2.99 4.16
N ILE A 334 -18.61 -2.24 3.79
CA ILE A 334 -19.49 -2.57 2.67
C ILE A 334 -18.72 -2.57 1.34
N GLN A 335 -17.84 -1.58 1.12
CA GLN A 335 -17.01 -1.51 -0.08
C GLN A 335 -16.02 -2.68 -0.21
N PHE A 336 -15.48 -3.18 0.90
CA PHE A 336 -14.56 -4.32 0.89
C PHE A 336 -15.25 -5.68 0.87
N ALA A 337 -16.54 -5.75 1.16
CA ALA A 337 -17.27 -7.02 1.21
C ALA A 337 -17.14 -7.88 -0.07
N PRO A 338 -17.20 -7.31 -1.29
CA PRO A 338 -16.99 -8.10 -2.51
C PRO A 338 -15.59 -8.71 -2.60
N LEU A 339 -14.53 -7.95 -2.24
CA LEU A 339 -13.15 -8.45 -2.24
C LEU A 339 -12.96 -9.56 -1.21
N GLN A 340 -13.56 -9.43 -0.03
CA GLN A 340 -13.56 -10.47 0.99
C GLN A 340 -14.22 -11.76 0.49
N GLN A 341 -15.36 -11.65 -0.21
CA GLN A 341 -16.04 -12.81 -0.80
C GLN A 341 -15.18 -13.48 -1.88
N LEU A 342 -14.52 -12.69 -2.73
CA LEU A 342 -13.60 -13.24 -3.72
C LEU A 342 -12.45 -14.03 -3.06
N MET A 343 -11.90 -13.51 -1.97
CA MET A 343 -10.83 -14.19 -1.22
C MET A 343 -11.31 -15.51 -0.60
N LEU A 344 -12.58 -15.63 -0.21
CA LEU A 344 -13.16 -16.86 0.35
C LEU A 344 -13.45 -17.92 -0.73
N ARG A 345 -13.41 -17.58 -2.01
CA ARG A 345 -13.70 -18.49 -3.11
C ARG A 345 -12.90 -19.80 -3.09
N PRO A 346 -11.60 -19.83 -2.76
CA PRO A 346 -10.85 -21.07 -2.61
C PRO A 346 -11.44 -22.03 -1.56
N LEU A 347 -11.89 -21.50 -0.42
CA LEU A 347 -12.50 -22.32 0.63
C LEU A 347 -13.85 -22.92 0.18
N GLU A 348 -14.63 -22.17 -0.59
CA GLU A 348 -15.87 -22.70 -1.20
C GLU A 348 -15.57 -23.85 -2.19
N VAL A 349 -14.51 -23.69 -3.00
CA VAL A 349 -14.06 -24.75 -3.92
C VAL A 349 -13.61 -25.99 -3.14
N ILE A 350 -12.83 -25.80 -2.07
CA ILE A 350 -12.37 -26.88 -1.19
C ILE A 350 -13.57 -27.60 -0.56
N SER A 351 -14.52 -26.83 0.00
CA SER A 351 -15.72 -27.41 0.64
C SER A 351 -16.54 -28.28 -0.32
N LYS A 352 -16.75 -27.77 -1.53
CA LYS A 352 -17.50 -28.52 -2.58
C LYS A 352 -16.73 -29.75 -3.06
N PHE A 353 -15.42 -29.64 -3.26
CA PHE A 353 -14.60 -30.75 -3.72
C PHE A 353 -14.45 -31.83 -2.65
N ASN A 354 -14.27 -31.44 -1.39
CA ASN A 354 -14.17 -32.38 -0.26
C ASN A 354 -15.51 -32.99 0.14
N GLY A 355 -16.64 -32.46 -0.39
CA GLY A 355 -17.97 -32.94 -0.05
C GLY A 355 -18.40 -32.60 1.37
N TRP A 356 -17.96 -31.45 1.89
CA TRP A 356 -18.43 -30.95 3.19
C TRP A 356 -19.89 -30.49 3.12
N ASP A 357 -20.46 -30.18 4.29
CA ASP A 357 -21.85 -29.76 4.38
C ASP A 357 -22.17 -28.64 3.34
N PRO A 358 -23.18 -28.83 2.48
CA PRO A 358 -23.58 -27.82 1.50
C PRO A 358 -24.05 -26.50 2.12
N HIS A 359 -24.42 -26.51 3.41
CA HIS A 359 -24.84 -25.33 4.15
C HIS A 359 -23.66 -24.60 4.86
N LEU A 360 -22.45 -25.12 4.76
CA LEU A 360 -21.26 -24.49 5.29
C LEU A 360 -21.01 -23.16 4.59
N VAL A 361 -20.97 -22.10 5.37
CA VAL A 361 -20.70 -20.74 4.90
C VAL A 361 -19.40 -20.24 5.51
N TRP A 362 -18.47 -19.86 4.66
CA TRP A 362 -17.25 -19.17 5.07
C TRP A 362 -17.49 -17.67 5.12
N GLN A 363 -17.05 -17.05 6.19
CA GLN A 363 -17.14 -15.60 6.34
C GLN A 363 -15.90 -15.05 7.05
N ILE A 364 -15.60 -13.78 6.80
CA ILE A 364 -14.59 -13.02 7.53
C ILE A 364 -15.35 -12.24 8.60
N ASP A 365 -14.91 -12.38 9.84
CA ASP A 365 -15.50 -11.64 10.95
C ASP A 365 -15.36 -10.14 10.72
N ARG A 366 -16.43 -9.42 11.03
CA ARG A 366 -16.48 -7.97 10.89
C ARG A 366 -16.47 -7.34 12.26
N GLU A 367 -15.52 -6.45 12.49
CA GLU A 367 -15.50 -5.67 13.69
C GLU A 367 -16.64 -4.63 13.68
N VAL A 368 -17.28 -4.45 14.81
CA VAL A 368 -18.30 -3.42 15.02
C VAL A 368 -17.72 -2.38 15.97
N LEU A 369 -17.56 -1.15 15.47
CA LEU A 369 -17.18 -0.03 16.32
C LEU A 369 -18.37 0.33 17.23
N THR A 370 -18.22 0.09 18.52
CA THR A 370 -19.18 0.54 19.54
C THR A 370 -18.72 1.89 20.08
N THR A 371 -19.65 2.85 20.21
CA THR A 371 -19.37 4.09 20.94
C THR A 371 -19.35 3.80 22.43
N LEU A 372 -18.42 4.42 23.15
CA LEU A 372 -18.35 4.37 24.63
C LEU A 372 -19.51 5.09 25.32
N ASP A 373 -20.47 5.65 24.59
CA ASP A 373 -21.69 6.20 25.15
C ASP A 373 -22.54 5.07 25.72
N ASN A 374 -22.30 4.79 26.99
CA ASN A 374 -23.13 3.99 27.85
C ASN A 374 -24.47 4.70 28.11
N SER A 375 -25.14 5.23 27.10
CA SER A 375 -26.53 5.61 27.24
C SER A 375 -27.34 4.31 27.29
N LYS A 376 -28.10 4.14 28.36
CA LYS A 376 -28.88 3.00 28.85
C LYS A 376 -29.83 2.29 27.85
N THR A 377 -29.54 2.28 26.58
CA THR A 377 -30.28 1.55 25.51
C THR A 377 -29.33 0.61 24.75
N GLY A 378 -28.52 -0.13 25.51
CA GLY A 378 -27.72 -1.22 24.94
C GLY A 378 -28.59 -2.38 24.53
N VAL A 379 -28.94 -2.48 23.27
CA VAL A 379 -29.33 -3.75 22.68
C VAL A 379 -28.06 -4.56 22.51
N THR A 380 -27.77 -5.44 23.44
CA THR A 380 -26.87 -6.57 23.24
C THR A 380 -27.51 -7.48 22.21
N MET A 381 -26.97 -7.47 20.98
CA MET A 381 -27.23 -8.56 20.05
C MET A 381 -26.30 -9.71 20.46
N GLY A 382 -26.94 -10.78 21.00
CA GLY A 382 -26.32 -12.08 21.24
C GLY A 382 -26.14 -12.85 19.92
#